data_cbe5fc029c43695d5f1842cea80ee161
#
_entry.id   cbe5fc029c43695d5f1842cea80ee161
#
_cell.length_a   1.000
_cell.length_b   1.000
_cell.length_c   1.000
_cell.angle_alpha   90.00
_cell.angle_beta   90.00
_cell.angle_gamma   90.00
#
_symmetry.space_group_name_H-M   'P 1'
#
loop_
_entity.id
_entity.type
_entity.pdbx_description
1 polymer ?
#
loop_
_entity_poly.entity_id
_entity_poly.type
_entity_poly.pdbx_seq_one_letter_code
_entity_poly.pdbx_strand_id
1 'polypeptide(L)'
;NLYLGYAVAALFALFLLVVLLIVIKELSAFARLGRIDRIQHAAETALASADLTAARTVIKDLTGLYAGRDDTKWGRDRLKDREADMFDASALIALADHELLGPLDAAARREVEAAARQVATVTALVPLALADVVAALGSNIRMIRRIAEIYGGRSGTLGSWRLTRAVLSHLVATGAVAVGDDMLEPILGGSILGKLSRRFGEGLVNGALTARVGVAAIEVCRPLPFAPGKRPSVRSIIKTALSGLVTTKSR
;
A
#
# COMPACT_ATOMS: atom_id res chain seq x y z
N ASN A 1 34.53 -21.42 37.47
CA ASN A 1 33.16 -21.87 37.14
C ASN A 1 33.00 -22.12 35.66
N LEU A 2 33.47 -23.32 35.20
CA LEU A 2 33.43 -23.71 33.78
C LEU A 2 31.98 -23.67 33.20
N TYR A 3 31.00 -24.11 33.99
CA TYR A 3 29.57 -24.09 33.59
C TYR A 3 29.04 -22.69 33.33
N LEU A 4 29.47 -21.68 34.10
CA LEU A 4 29.10 -20.30 33.89
C LEU A 4 29.64 -19.74 32.56
N GLY A 5 30.90 -20.13 32.21
CA GLY A 5 31.51 -19.78 30.93
C GLY A 5 30.75 -20.35 29.72
N TYR A 6 30.35 -21.62 29.81
CA TYR A 6 29.52 -22.22 28.74
C TYR A 6 28.14 -21.61 28.62
N ALA A 7 27.51 -21.27 29.77
CA ALA A 7 26.21 -20.60 29.73
C ALA A 7 26.27 -19.22 29.07
N VAL A 8 27.30 -18.43 29.39
CA VAL A 8 27.53 -17.11 28.76
C VAL A 8 27.83 -17.24 27.27
N ALA A 9 28.68 -18.21 26.89
CA ALA A 9 28.99 -18.48 25.47
C ALA A 9 27.74 -18.90 24.68
N ALA A 10 26.90 -19.77 25.26
CA ALA A 10 25.64 -20.20 24.63
C ALA A 10 24.65 -19.03 24.47
N LEU A 11 24.53 -18.16 25.47
CA LEU A 11 23.68 -16.98 25.40
C LEU A 11 24.16 -16.01 24.31
N PHE A 12 25.47 -15.80 24.20
CA PHE A 12 26.05 -14.95 23.19
C PHE A 12 25.88 -15.54 21.77
N ALA A 13 26.06 -16.85 21.62
CA ALA A 13 25.82 -17.55 20.36
C ALA A 13 24.34 -17.45 19.92
N LEU A 14 23.41 -17.60 20.88
CA LEU A 14 21.97 -17.42 20.63
C LEU A 14 21.65 -15.98 20.21
N PHE A 15 22.24 -14.99 20.87
CA PHE A 15 22.09 -13.58 20.50
C PHE A 15 22.57 -13.33 19.06
N LEU A 16 23.77 -13.80 18.71
CA LEU A 16 24.30 -13.66 17.35
C LEU A 16 23.42 -14.37 16.30
N LEU A 17 22.89 -15.54 16.63
CA LEU A 17 21.94 -16.26 15.75
C LEU A 17 20.67 -15.44 15.51
N VAL A 18 20.09 -14.87 16.56
CA VAL A 18 18.89 -14.04 16.43
C VAL A 18 19.17 -12.79 15.59
N VAL A 19 20.30 -12.12 15.81
CA VAL A 19 20.71 -10.96 15.01
C VAL A 19 20.89 -11.36 13.54
N LEU A 20 21.55 -12.48 13.28
CA LEU A 20 21.74 -12.98 11.91
C LEU A 20 20.40 -13.28 11.21
N LEU A 21 19.45 -13.92 11.90
CA LEU A 21 18.11 -14.18 11.36
C LEU A 21 17.36 -12.89 11.05
N ILE A 22 17.48 -11.87 11.92
CA ILE A 22 16.89 -10.54 11.68
C ILE A 22 17.50 -9.90 10.43
N VAL A 23 18.84 -9.94 10.29
CA VAL A 23 19.54 -9.39 9.13
C VAL A 23 19.14 -10.10 7.84
N ILE A 24 19.10 -11.44 7.82
CA ILE A 24 18.65 -12.21 6.65
C ILE A 24 17.22 -11.87 6.26
N LYS A 25 16.32 -11.79 7.24
CA LYS A 25 14.92 -11.38 7.03
C LYS A 25 14.83 -10.00 6.41
N GLU A 26 15.61 -9.04 6.90
CA GLU A 26 15.62 -7.66 6.42
C GLU A 26 16.19 -7.56 5.00
N LEU A 27 17.31 -8.26 4.70
CA LEU A 27 17.89 -8.32 3.36
C LEU A 27 16.92 -8.93 2.34
N SER A 28 16.17 -9.97 2.72
CA SER A 28 15.16 -10.58 1.85
C SER A 28 14.00 -9.63 1.54
N ALA A 29 13.63 -8.77 2.50
CA ALA A 29 12.61 -7.73 2.29
C ALA A 29 13.09 -6.64 1.30
N PHE A 30 14.36 -6.24 1.39
CA PHE A 30 14.98 -5.31 0.44
C PHE A 30 14.98 -5.85 -1.00
N ALA A 31 15.36 -7.11 -1.18
CA ALA A 31 15.40 -7.76 -2.49
C ALA A 31 14.02 -7.80 -3.17
N ARG A 32 12.94 -7.94 -2.40
CA ARG A 32 11.56 -7.97 -2.93
C ARG A 32 11.07 -6.60 -3.39
N LEU A 33 11.32 -5.54 -2.62
CA LEU A 33 10.97 -4.17 -3.02
C LEU A 33 11.69 -3.78 -4.32
N GLY A 34 12.98 -4.09 -4.45
CA GLY A 34 13.73 -3.86 -5.69
C GLY A 34 13.23 -4.70 -6.87
N ARG A 35 12.55 -5.84 -6.62
CA ARG A 35 11.92 -6.63 -7.69
C ARG A 35 10.64 -5.96 -8.19
N ILE A 36 9.81 -5.43 -7.30
CA ILE A 36 8.58 -4.71 -7.67
C ILE A 36 8.92 -3.49 -8.54
N ASP A 37 9.87 -2.68 -8.11
CA ASP A 37 10.34 -1.49 -8.82
C ASP A 37 10.85 -1.85 -10.24
N ARG A 38 11.64 -2.91 -10.37
CA ARG A 38 12.13 -3.39 -11.68
C ARG A 38 11.00 -3.85 -12.59
N ILE A 39 10.00 -4.59 -12.07
CA ILE A 39 8.85 -5.05 -12.84
C ILE A 39 8.04 -3.84 -13.33
N GLN A 40 7.84 -2.84 -12.48
CA GLN A 40 7.11 -1.63 -12.83
C GLN A 40 7.79 -0.86 -13.96
N HIS A 41 9.09 -0.59 -13.86
CA HIS A 41 9.85 0.08 -14.92
C HIS A 41 9.91 -0.72 -16.22
N ALA A 42 10.05 -2.05 -16.13
CA ALA A 42 10.01 -2.91 -17.31
C ALA A 42 8.64 -2.88 -18.00
N ALA A 43 7.55 -2.83 -17.22
CA ALA A 43 6.20 -2.71 -17.75
C ALA A 43 5.98 -1.35 -18.44
N GLU A 44 6.44 -0.25 -17.84
CA GLU A 44 6.38 1.08 -18.44
C GLU A 44 7.15 1.12 -19.77
N THR A 45 8.35 0.54 -19.81
CA THR A 45 9.17 0.46 -21.02
C THR A 45 8.49 -0.39 -22.11
N ALA A 46 7.97 -1.56 -21.74
CA ALA A 46 7.27 -2.46 -22.68
C ALA A 46 6.00 -1.80 -23.27
N LEU A 47 5.26 -1.05 -22.46
CA LEU A 47 4.10 -0.27 -22.92
C LEU A 47 4.51 0.87 -23.85
N ALA A 48 5.56 1.62 -23.50
CA ALA A 48 6.03 2.75 -24.31
C ALA A 48 6.58 2.33 -25.67
N SER A 49 7.27 1.17 -25.73
CA SER A 49 7.81 0.61 -26.98
C SER A 49 6.84 -0.31 -27.74
N ALA A 50 5.66 -0.61 -27.17
CA ALA A 50 4.71 -1.60 -27.69
C ALA A 50 5.37 -2.99 -27.96
N ASP A 51 6.38 -3.36 -27.16
CA ASP A 51 7.16 -4.60 -27.33
C ASP A 51 6.47 -5.77 -26.60
N LEU A 52 5.87 -6.66 -27.39
CA LEU A 52 5.21 -7.87 -26.87
C LEU A 52 6.19 -8.83 -26.17
N THR A 53 7.44 -8.91 -26.63
CA THR A 53 8.46 -9.80 -26.02
C THR A 53 8.86 -9.29 -24.66
N ALA A 54 9.06 -7.99 -24.53
CA ALA A 54 9.30 -7.34 -23.24
C ALA A 54 8.09 -7.51 -22.31
N ALA A 55 6.86 -7.34 -22.82
CA ALA A 55 5.64 -7.55 -22.03
C ALA A 55 5.53 -9.01 -21.52
N ARG A 56 5.84 -10.02 -22.32
CA ARG A 56 5.88 -11.44 -21.89
C ARG A 56 6.91 -11.67 -20.78
N THR A 57 8.06 -11.00 -20.85
CA THR A 57 9.06 -11.06 -19.79
C THR A 57 8.54 -10.47 -18.47
N VAL A 58 7.86 -9.32 -18.54
CA VAL A 58 7.17 -8.69 -17.41
C VAL A 58 6.15 -9.64 -16.79
N ILE A 59 5.32 -10.31 -17.62
CA ILE A 59 4.32 -11.28 -17.11
C ILE A 59 4.99 -12.47 -16.41
N LYS A 60 6.07 -13.00 -16.96
CA LYS A 60 6.85 -14.07 -16.33
C LYS A 60 7.40 -13.65 -14.97
N ASP A 61 7.97 -12.45 -14.86
CA ASP A 61 8.51 -11.93 -13.61
C ASP A 61 7.40 -11.66 -12.58
N LEU A 62 6.26 -11.14 -13.04
CA LEU A 62 5.09 -10.88 -12.21
C LEU A 62 4.49 -12.19 -11.67
N THR A 63 4.29 -13.20 -12.51
CA THR A 63 3.80 -14.52 -12.09
C THR A 63 4.78 -15.20 -11.14
N GLY A 64 6.08 -15.03 -11.37
CA GLY A 64 7.15 -15.50 -10.47
C GLY A 64 7.15 -14.79 -9.10
N LEU A 65 6.79 -13.51 -9.06
CA LEU A 65 6.64 -12.76 -7.80
C LEU A 65 5.55 -13.36 -6.90
N TYR A 66 4.49 -13.88 -7.52
CA TYR A 66 3.30 -14.42 -6.83
C TYR A 66 3.24 -15.95 -6.78
N ALA A 67 4.28 -16.68 -7.25
CA ALA A 67 4.27 -18.13 -7.41
C ALA A 67 3.94 -18.91 -6.12
N GLY A 68 4.33 -18.41 -4.96
CA GLY A 68 4.07 -19.06 -3.66
C GLY A 68 2.83 -18.57 -2.93
N ARG A 69 1.88 -17.91 -3.61
CA ARG A 69 0.69 -17.34 -2.98
C ARG A 69 -0.59 -18.02 -3.48
N ASP A 70 -1.36 -18.61 -2.55
CA ASP A 70 -2.61 -19.30 -2.88
C ASP A 70 -3.73 -18.32 -3.30
N ASP A 71 -3.76 -17.11 -2.69
CA ASP A 71 -4.74 -16.06 -2.99
C ASP A 71 -4.63 -15.51 -4.42
N THR A 72 -3.50 -15.71 -5.09
CA THR A 72 -3.26 -15.29 -6.48
C THR A 72 -3.28 -16.46 -7.48
N LYS A 73 -3.46 -17.70 -7.01
CA LYS A 73 -3.39 -18.90 -7.86
C LYS A 73 -4.37 -18.84 -9.02
N TRP A 74 -5.64 -18.58 -8.73
CA TRP A 74 -6.67 -18.51 -9.74
C TRP A 74 -6.39 -17.44 -10.81
N GLY A 75 -5.92 -16.25 -10.42
CA GLY A 75 -5.55 -15.20 -11.37
C GLY A 75 -4.35 -15.60 -12.24
N ARG A 76 -3.36 -16.30 -11.68
CA ARG A 76 -2.21 -16.82 -12.45
C ARG A 76 -2.62 -17.90 -13.45
N ASP A 77 -3.50 -18.81 -13.06
CA ASP A 77 -3.98 -19.88 -13.92
C ASP A 77 -4.75 -19.27 -15.11
N ARG A 78 -5.67 -18.34 -14.87
CA ARG A 78 -6.41 -17.63 -15.93
C ARG A 78 -5.51 -16.79 -16.83
N LEU A 79 -4.50 -16.14 -16.29
CA LEU A 79 -3.53 -15.40 -17.09
C LEU A 79 -2.77 -16.33 -18.01
N LYS A 80 -2.29 -17.47 -17.50
CA LYS A 80 -1.59 -18.49 -18.30
C LYS A 80 -2.43 -19.07 -19.43
N ASP A 81 -3.73 -19.32 -19.18
CA ASP A 81 -4.63 -19.88 -20.20
C ASP A 81 -4.89 -18.91 -21.36
N ARG A 82 -4.80 -17.60 -21.11
CA ARG A 82 -5.16 -16.55 -22.06
C ARG A 82 -3.97 -15.78 -22.62
N GLU A 83 -2.77 -15.89 -22.05
CA GLU A 83 -1.59 -15.12 -22.50
C GLU A 83 -1.17 -15.45 -23.95
N ALA A 84 -1.41 -16.70 -24.39
CA ALA A 84 -1.07 -17.13 -25.74
C ALA A 84 -1.92 -16.42 -26.83
N ASP A 85 -3.14 -16.01 -26.49
CA ASP A 85 -4.08 -15.34 -27.40
C ASP A 85 -3.84 -13.83 -27.47
N MET A 86 -2.87 -13.30 -26.68
CA MET A 86 -2.55 -11.88 -26.67
C MET A 86 -1.43 -11.56 -27.64
N PHE A 87 -1.71 -10.75 -28.65
CA PHE A 87 -0.79 -10.36 -29.72
C PHE A 87 -0.27 -8.91 -29.57
N ASP A 88 -0.72 -8.21 -28.53
CA ASP A 88 -0.35 -6.83 -28.24
C ASP A 88 0.14 -6.68 -26.79
N ALA A 89 1.21 -5.88 -26.59
CA ALA A 89 1.83 -5.66 -25.30
C ALA A 89 0.87 -5.03 -24.29
N SER A 90 0.06 -4.07 -24.75
CA SER A 90 -0.88 -3.36 -23.88
C SER A 90 -2.03 -4.27 -23.46
N ALA A 91 -2.55 -5.11 -24.37
CA ALA A 91 -3.59 -6.08 -24.07
C ALA A 91 -3.11 -7.15 -23.09
N LEU A 92 -1.87 -7.62 -23.25
CA LEU A 92 -1.27 -8.61 -22.34
C LEU A 92 -1.07 -8.05 -20.93
N ILE A 93 -0.53 -6.84 -20.81
CA ILE A 93 -0.36 -6.17 -19.50
C ILE A 93 -1.72 -5.85 -18.88
N ALA A 94 -2.72 -5.42 -19.68
CA ALA A 94 -4.07 -5.18 -19.17
C ALA A 94 -4.77 -6.46 -18.69
N LEU A 95 -4.51 -7.61 -19.34
CA LEU A 95 -5.00 -8.90 -18.87
C LEU A 95 -4.40 -9.26 -17.50
N ALA A 96 -3.09 -9.11 -17.33
CA ALA A 96 -2.43 -9.35 -16.04
C ALA A 96 -2.90 -8.36 -14.96
N ASP A 97 -3.12 -7.12 -15.33
CA ASP A 97 -3.71 -6.09 -14.45
C ASP A 97 -5.07 -6.54 -13.92
N HIS A 98 -5.94 -6.99 -14.82
CA HIS A 98 -7.29 -7.42 -14.45
C HIS A 98 -7.31 -8.72 -13.62
N GLU A 99 -6.65 -9.78 -14.12
CA GLU A 99 -6.76 -11.11 -13.53
C GLU A 99 -5.93 -11.27 -12.24
N LEU A 100 -4.78 -10.61 -12.17
CA LEU A 100 -3.86 -10.80 -11.06
C LEU A 100 -3.90 -9.63 -10.06
N LEU A 101 -3.87 -8.39 -10.53
CA LEU A 101 -3.81 -7.23 -9.65
C LEU A 101 -5.17 -6.72 -9.18
N GLY A 102 -6.23 -6.93 -9.95
CA GLY A 102 -7.57 -6.46 -9.58
C GLY A 102 -8.00 -6.85 -8.15
N PRO A 103 -7.91 -8.13 -7.75
CA PRO A 103 -8.21 -8.56 -6.37
C PRO A 103 -7.29 -7.93 -5.32
N LEU A 104 -5.99 -7.74 -5.63
CA LEU A 104 -5.01 -7.12 -4.74
C LEU A 104 -5.28 -5.62 -4.58
N ASP A 105 -5.61 -4.92 -5.67
CA ASP A 105 -6.01 -3.52 -5.66
C ASP A 105 -7.26 -3.29 -4.80
N ALA A 106 -8.25 -4.18 -4.91
CA ALA A 106 -9.44 -4.14 -4.07
C ALA A 106 -9.11 -4.37 -2.57
N ALA A 107 -8.18 -5.27 -2.26
CA ALA A 107 -7.72 -5.49 -0.89
C ALA A 107 -6.94 -4.28 -0.34
N ALA A 108 -6.01 -3.71 -1.13
CA ALA A 108 -5.24 -2.54 -0.75
C ALA A 108 -6.16 -1.31 -0.52
N ARG A 109 -7.14 -1.12 -1.39
CA ARG A 109 -8.14 -0.06 -1.22
C ARG A 109 -8.92 -0.19 0.09
N ARG A 110 -9.36 -1.41 0.47
CA ARG A 110 -10.04 -1.64 1.75
C ARG A 110 -9.16 -1.29 2.95
N GLU A 111 -7.86 -1.58 2.90
CA GLU A 111 -6.92 -1.16 3.95
C GLU A 111 -6.82 0.36 4.07
N VAL A 112 -6.78 1.07 2.96
CA VAL A 112 -6.78 2.55 2.97
C VAL A 112 -8.08 3.10 3.55
N GLU A 113 -9.22 2.58 3.12
CA GLU A 113 -10.54 2.98 3.64
C GLU A 113 -10.68 2.73 5.15
N ALA A 114 -10.17 1.60 5.64
CA ALA A 114 -10.17 1.26 7.05
C ALA A 114 -9.26 2.19 7.86
N ALA A 115 -8.04 2.46 7.39
CA ALA A 115 -7.11 3.36 8.06
C ALA A 115 -7.62 4.80 8.09
N ALA A 116 -8.16 5.31 6.97
CA ALA A 116 -8.72 6.64 6.88
C ALA A 116 -9.91 6.82 7.84
N ARG A 117 -10.80 5.81 7.92
CA ARG A 117 -11.92 5.79 8.88
C ARG A 117 -11.43 5.77 10.31
N GLN A 118 -10.43 4.91 10.63
CA GLN A 118 -9.87 4.81 11.96
C GLN A 118 -9.27 6.15 12.41
N VAL A 119 -8.44 6.78 11.58
CA VAL A 119 -7.82 8.07 11.89
C VAL A 119 -8.89 9.14 12.08
N ALA A 120 -9.85 9.26 11.15
CA ALA A 120 -10.94 10.23 11.26
C ALA A 120 -11.73 10.09 12.59
N THR A 121 -12.00 8.83 12.98
CA THR A 121 -12.77 8.55 14.22
C THR A 121 -11.93 8.88 15.47
N VAL A 122 -10.66 8.49 15.52
CA VAL A 122 -9.78 8.74 16.66
C VAL A 122 -9.61 10.25 16.85
N THR A 123 -9.29 10.99 15.79
CA THR A 123 -9.16 12.46 15.85
C THR A 123 -10.44 13.14 16.32
N ALA A 124 -11.61 12.67 15.88
CA ALA A 124 -12.89 13.26 16.30
C ALA A 124 -13.23 13.00 17.79
N LEU A 125 -12.79 11.86 18.35
CA LEU A 125 -13.19 11.41 19.68
C LEU A 125 -12.15 11.70 20.77
N VAL A 126 -10.86 11.70 20.45
CA VAL A 126 -9.77 11.82 21.44
C VAL A 126 -9.31 13.28 21.56
N PRO A 127 -9.48 13.93 22.72
CA PRO A 127 -9.15 15.35 22.90
C PRO A 127 -7.66 15.63 23.23
N LEU A 128 -6.73 14.82 22.76
CA LEU A 128 -5.31 14.95 23.09
C LEU A 128 -4.49 15.11 21.80
N ALA A 129 -4.03 16.33 21.50
CA ALA A 129 -3.32 16.65 20.27
C ALA A 129 -2.08 15.77 20.00
N LEU A 130 -1.29 15.43 21.04
CA LEU A 130 -0.12 14.54 20.87
C LEU A 130 -0.54 13.09 20.61
N ALA A 131 -1.56 12.59 21.29
CA ALA A 131 -2.06 11.23 21.09
C ALA A 131 -2.64 11.06 19.67
N ASP A 132 -3.25 12.09 19.12
CA ASP A 132 -3.81 12.12 17.78
C ASP A 132 -2.71 12.00 16.70
N VAL A 133 -1.63 12.78 16.83
CA VAL A 133 -0.48 12.70 15.92
C VAL A 133 0.18 11.31 15.95
N VAL A 134 0.41 10.76 17.15
CA VAL A 134 1.02 9.43 17.33
C VAL A 134 0.11 8.34 16.76
N ALA A 135 -1.18 8.42 17.01
CA ALA A 135 -2.17 7.46 16.50
C ALA A 135 -2.27 7.51 14.97
N ALA A 136 -2.31 8.72 14.39
CA ALA A 136 -2.33 8.91 12.93
C ALA A 136 -1.05 8.38 12.28
N LEU A 137 0.13 8.71 12.83
CA LEU A 137 1.42 8.22 12.32
C LEU A 137 1.52 6.70 12.40
N GLY A 138 1.18 6.11 13.55
CA GLY A 138 1.18 4.66 13.75
C GLY A 138 0.19 3.94 12.83
N SER A 139 -0.99 4.51 12.59
CA SER A 139 -1.98 3.97 11.65
C SER A 139 -1.48 4.03 10.20
N ASN A 140 -0.87 5.14 9.79
CA ASN A 140 -0.30 5.30 8.45
C ASN A 140 0.85 4.30 8.20
N ILE A 141 1.79 4.15 9.14
CA ILE A 141 2.89 3.18 9.00
C ILE A 141 2.36 1.75 8.89
N ARG A 142 1.35 1.39 9.69
CA ARG A 142 0.71 0.08 9.65
C ARG A 142 0.00 -0.16 8.32
N MET A 143 -0.74 0.83 7.82
CA MET A 143 -1.41 0.80 6.52
C MET A 143 -0.41 0.62 5.38
N ILE A 144 0.66 1.41 5.32
CA ILE A 144 1.72 1.30 4.30
C ILE A 144 2.30 -0.11 4.30
N ARG A 145 2.60 -0.66 5.47
CA ARG A 145 3.10 -2.02 5.62
C ARG A 145 2.11 -3.07 5.11
N ARG A 146 0.83 -2.95 5.44
CA ARG A 146 -0.22 -3.85 4.96
C ARG A 146 -0.39 -3.80 3.45
N ILE A 147 -0.35 -2.61 2.86
CA ILE A 147 -0.39 -2.44 1.41
C ILE A 147 0.81 -3.13 0.75
N ALA A 148 2.01 -2.96 1.29
CA ALA A 148 3.19 -3.66 0.80
C ALA A 148 3.05 -5.20 0.89
N GLU A 149 2.53 -5.72 1.99
CA GLU A 149 2.26 -7.16 2.17
C GLU A 149 1.25 -7.68 1.14
N ILE A 150 0.21 -6.91 0.82
CA ILE A 150 -0.80 -7.25 -0.20
C ILE A 150 -0.13 -7.42 -1.57
N TYR A 151 0.74 -6.50 -1.99
CA TYR A 151 1.44 -6.58 -3.27
C TYR A 151 2.69 -7.49 -3.26
N GLY A 152 2.90 -8.27 -2.20
CA GLY A 152 3.95 -9.28 -2.13
C GLY A 152 5.26 -8.81 -1.51
N GLY A 153 5.32 -7.55 -1.03
CA GLY A 153 6.42 -7.04 -0.25
C GLY A 153 6.30 -7.51 1.20
N ARG A 154 7.19 -8.40 1.68
CA ARG A 154 7.35 -8.60 3.12
C ARG A 154 8.23 -7.46 3.63
N SER A 155 7.65 -6.52 4.36
CA SER A 155 8.43 -5.45 4.97
C SER A 155 8.90 -5.86 6.37
N GLY A 156 10.21 -5.95 6.55
CA GLY A 156 10.83 -5.89 7.87
C GLY A 156 10.74 -4.48 8.46
N THR A 157 11.27 -4.24 9.64
CA THR A 157 11.21 -2.92 10.30
C THR A 157 11.95 -1.84 9.52
N LEU A 158 13.15 -2.12 9.01
CA LEU A 158 13.93 -1.20 8.17
C LEU A 158 13.31 -1.04 6.78
N GLY A 159 12.77 -2.13 6.19
CA GLY A 159 12.04 -2.09 4.95
C GLY A 159 10.78 -1.20 5.02
N SER A 160 10.08 -1.23 6.15
CA SER A 160 8.93 -0.34 6.41
C SER A 160 9.33 1.13 6.47
N TRP A 161 10.47 1.46 7.09
CA TRP A 161 11.00 2.82 7.13
C TRP A 161 11.36 3.35 5.73
N ARG A 162 12.10 2.55 4.95
CA ARG A 162 12.44 2.90 3.56
C ARG A 162 11.19 3.10 2.70
N LEU A 163 10.21 2.21 2.84
CA LEU A 163 8.95 2.31 2.12
C LEU A 163 8.17 3.57 2.51
N THR A 164 8.08 3.87 3.80
CA THR A 164 7.45 5.10 4.29
C THR A 164 8.14 6.34 3.71
N ARG A 165 9.48 6.36 3.67
CA ARG A 165 10.25 7.44 3.04
C ARG A 165 9.98 7.53 1.54
N ALA A 166 9.91 6.40 0.82
CA ALA A 166 9.58 6.38 -0.61
C ALA A 166 8.17 6.94 -0.87
N VAL A 167 7.18 6.53 -0.07
CA VAL A 167 5.81 7.06 -0.14
C VAL A 167 5.77 8.56 0.11
N LEU A 168 6.49 9.05 1.14
CA LEU A 168 6.55 10.49 1.43
C LEU A 168 7.24 11.26 0.30
N SER A 169 8.35 10.73 -0.24
CA SER A 169 9.03 11.34 -1.40
C SER A 169 8.13 11.39 -2.62
N HIS A 170 7.36 10.34 -2.87
CA HIS A 170 6.39 10.29 -3.98
C HIS A 170 5.26 11.32 -3.78
N LEU A 171 4.74 11.47 -2.56
CA LEU A 171 3.73 12.49 -2.22
C LEU A 171 4.25 13.91 -2.49
N VAL A 172 5.51 14.19 -2.10
CA VAL A 172 6.15 15.50 -2.35
C VAL A 172 6.34 15.72 -3.84
N ALA A 173 6.87 14.72 -4.56
CA ALA A 173 7.14 14.81 -6.01
C ALA A 173 5.87 15.02 -6.83
N THR A 174 4.76 14.41 -6.43
CA THR A 174 3.46 14.54 -7.14
C THR A 174 2.65 15.76 -6.71
N GLY A 175 3.18 16.61 -5.80
CA GLY A 175 2.47 17.78 -5.29
C GLY A 175 1.23 17.45 -4.44
N ALA A 176 1.04 16.17 -4.11
CA ALA A 176 -0.15 15.70 -3.38
C ALA A 176 -0.27 16.27 -1.96
N VAL A 177 0.78 16.91 -1.44
CA VAL A 177 0.79 17.59 -0.14
C VAL A 177 0.16 18.98 -0.22
N ALA A 178 0.24 19.65 -1.39
CA ALA A 178 -0.12 21.05 -1.54
C ALA A 178 -1.63 21.32 -1.70
N VAL A 179 -2.45 20.29 -1.90
CA VAL A 179 -3.86 20.46 -2.31
C VAL A 179 -4.79 20.20 -1.12
N GLY A 180 -4.72 21.08 -0.11
CA GLY A 180 -5.69 21.10 1.01
C GLY A 180 -7.08 21.58 0.58
N ASP A 181 -7.14 22.59 -0.27
CA ASP A 181 -8.37 23.35 -0.54
C ASP A 181 -9.33 22.65 -1.51
N ASP A 182 -8.87 22.06 -2.60
CA ASP A 182 -9.73 21.42 -3.61
C ASP A 182 -10.49 20.16 -3.12
N MET A 183 -10.06 19.56 -2.00
CA MET A 183 -10.71 18.36 -1.48
C MET A 183 -11.74 18.63 -0.38
N LEU A 184 -11.62 19.75 0.28
CA LEU A 184 -12.51 20.12 1.38
C LEU A 184 -13.74 20.86 0.87
N GLU A 185 -13.64 21.57 -0.24
CA GLU A 185 -14.71 22.39 -0.81
C GLU A 185 -16.02 21.60 -1.07
N PRO A 186 -16.01 20.39 -1.66
CA PRO A 186 -17.25 19.63 -1.84
C PRO A 186 -17.80 18.98 -0.56
N ILE A 187 -16.96 18.88 0.49
CA ILE A 187 -17.36 18.33 1.79
C ILE A 187 -17.85 19.46 2.70
N LEU A 188 -17.29 20.66 2.55
CA LEU A 188 -17.56 21.82 3.36
C LEU A 188 -18.72 22.70 2.81
N GLY A 189 -19.06 22.57 1.52
CA GLY A 189 -20.07 23.38 0.84
C GLY A 189 -21.54 23.13 1.20
N GLY A 190 -21.82 22.24 2.15
CA GLY A 190 -23.18 21.95 2.61
C GLY A 190 -23.49 22.59 3.96
N SER A 191 -24.68 23.17 4.08
CA SER A 191 -25.20 23.81 5.30
C SER A 191 -25.21 22.95 6.58
N ILE A 192 -24.85 21.69 6.49
CA ILE A 192 -24.73 20.74 7.60
C ILE A 192 -23.46 21.00 8.41
N LEU A 193 -22.40 21.56 7.82
CA LEU A 193 -21.11 21.79 8.48
C LEU A 193 -21.11 22.94 9.48
N GLY A 194 -21.98 23.90 9.38
CA GLY A 194 -22.12 24.95 10.37
C GLY A 194 -22.51 24.46 11.77
N LYS A 195 -22.95 23.20 11.88
CA LYS A 195 -23.28 22.51 13.14
C LYS A 195 -22.27 21.44 13.56
N LEU A 196 -21.25 21.13 12.72
CA LEU A 196 -20.23 20.16 13.06
C LEU A 196 -19.20 20.77 14.02
N SER A 197 -18.86 20.03 15.07
CA SER A 197 -17.80 20.47 15.97
C SER A 197 -16.47 20.55 15.21
N ARG A 198 -15.63 21.54 15.54
CA ARG A 198 -14.28 21.73 14.99
C ARG A 198 -13.48 20.41 14.91
N ARG A 199 -13.61 19.53 15.92
CA ARG A 199 -12.93 18.23 15.97
C ARG A 199 -13.38 17.24 14.91
N PHE A 200 -14.66 17.28 14.54
CA PHE A 200 -15.13 16.45 13.45
C PHE A 200 -14.51 16.90 12.12
N GLY A 201 -14.38 18.22 11.90
CA GLY A 201 -13.66 18.78 10.76
C GLY A 201 -12.18 18.36 10.74
N GLU A 202 -11.48 18.44 11.88
CA GLU A 202 -10.11 17.97 12.03
C GLU A 202 -9.98 16.46 11.72
N GLY A 203 -10.93 15.63 12.16
CA GLY A 203 -10.98 14.21 11.85
C GLY A 203 -11.14 13.93 10.36
N LEU A 204 -11.98 14.68 9.67
CA LEU A 204 -12.16 14.57 8.21
C LEU A 204 -10.87 14.91 7.46
N VAL A 205 -10.19 15.98 7.84
CA VAL A 205 -8.91 16.38 7.25
C VAL A 205 -7.85 15.28 7.44
N ASN A 206 -7.70 14.78 8.65
CA ASN A 206 -6.72 13.74 8.97
C ASN A 206 -7.04 12.42 8.25
N GLY A 207 -8.32 12.05 8.13
CA GLY A 207 -8.77 10.91 7.34
C GLY A 207 -8.46 11.08 5.85
N ALA A 208 -8.64 12.28 5.31
CA ALA A 208 -8.34 12.60 3.91
C ALA A 208 -6.81 12.54 3.64
N LEU A 209 -6.00 13.06 4.55
CA LEU A 209 -4.53 12.95 4.47
C LEU A 209 -4.10 11.48 4.51
N THR A 210 -4.69 10.67 5.40
CA THR A 210 -4.43 9.23 5.47
C THR A 210 -4.79 8.53 4.15
N ALA A 211 -5.94 8.86 3.55
CA ALA A 211 -6.33 8.32 2.25
C ALA A 211 -5.33 8.67 1.13
N ARG A 212 -4.78 9.90 1.13
CA ARG A 212 -3.72 10.29 0.17
C ARG A 212 -2.44 9.48 0.37
N VAL A 213 -1.98 9.34 1.61
CA VAL A 213 -0.83 8.48 1.95
C VAL A 213 -1.07 7.05 1.46
N GLY A 214 -2.28 6.54 1.63
CA GLY A 214 -2.66 5.21 1.19
C GLY A 214 -2.63 5.04 -0.33
N VAL A 215 -3.14 6.00 -1.10
CA VAL A 215 -3.06 5.97 -2.57
C VAL A 215 -1.61 6.01 -3.03
N ALA A 216 -0.78 6.88 -2.47
CA ALA A 216 0.65 6.92 -2.78
C ALA A 216 1.35 5.60 -2.41
N ALA A 217 0.98 4.97 -1.29
CA ALA A 217 1.51 3.66 -0.92
C ALA A 217 1.11 2.56 -1.93
N ILE A 218 -0.12 2.58 -2.44
CA ILE A 218 -0.55 1.67 -3.51
C ILE A 218 0.33 1.87 -4.74
N GLU A 219 0.54 3.10 -5.19
CA GLU A 219 1.34 3.42 -6.38
C GLU A 219 2.80 2.96 -6.26
N VAL A 220 3.40 3.15 -5.10
CA VAL A 220 4.79 2.73 -4.83
C VAL A 220 4.92 1.20 -4.71
N CYS A 221 3.90 0.52 -4.20
CA CYS A 221 3.96 -0.93 -3.94
C CYS A 221 3.43 -1.78 -5.09
N ARG A 222 2.66 -1.21 -6.01
CA ARG A 222 2.04 -1.92 -7.12
C ARG A 222 3.05 -2.26 -8.20
N PRO A 223 3.16 -3.53 -8.64
CA PRO A 223 4.18 -3.94 -9.60
C PRO A 223 3.91 -3.54 -11.05
N LEU A 224 2.69 -3.14 -11.41
CA LEU A 224 2.36 -2.61 -12.73
C LEU A 224 1.87 -1.16 -12.64
N PRO A 225 2.17 -0.30 -13.61
CA PRO A 225 1.58 1.04 -13.66
C PRO A 225 0.06 0.97 -13.81
N PHE A 226 -0.66 1.96 -13.31
CA PHE A 226 -2.08 2.06 -13.55
C PHE A 226 -2.35 2.44 -15.01
N ALA A 227 -3.31 1.78 -15.64
CA ALA A 227 -3.85 2.23 -16.92
C ALA A 227 -4.48 3.63 -16.76
N PRO A 228 -4.47 4.47 -17.79
CA PRO A 228 -5.08 5.79 -17.76
C PRO A 228 -6.51 5.74 -17.20
N GLY A 229 -6.81 6.57 -16.22
CA GLY A 229 -8.12 6.65 -15.57
C GLY A 229 -8.46 5.55 -14.53
N LYS A 230 -7.61 4.55 -14.33
CA LYS A 230 -7.84 3.47 -13.35
C LYS A 230 -7.20 3.73 -11.97
N ARG A 231 -6.47 4.81 -11.82
CA ARG A 231 -5.86 5.20 -10.52
C ARG A 231 -6.95 5.36 -9.44
N PRO A 232 -6.75 4.84 -8.22
CA PRO A 232 -7.72 5.01 -7.14
C PRO A 232 -7.96 6.48 -6.83
N SER A 233 -9.23 6.88 -6.83
CA SER A 233 -9.60 8.26 -6.47
C SER A 233 -9.63 8.42 -4.95
N VAL A 234 -8.83 9.34 -4.42
CA VAL A 234 -8.82 9.71 -3.00
C VAL A 234 -10.22 10.13 -2.55
N ARG A 235 -10.94 10.92 -3.38
CA ARG A 235 -12.34 11.34 -3.12
C ARG A 235 -13.25 10.12 -2.93
N SER A 236 -13.15 9.11 -3.78
CA SER A 236 -14.00 7.92 -3.69
C SER A 236 -13.68 7.10 -2.43
N ILE A 237 -12.40 7.00 -2.05
CA ILE A 237 -11.95 6.34 -0.82
C ILE A 237 -12.52 7.04 0.41
N ILE A 238 -12.39 8.38 0.48
CA ILE A 238 -12.93 9.17 1.58
C ILE A 238 -14.45 9.00 1.68
N LYS A 239 -15.16 9.11 0.54
CA LYS A 239 -16.61 8.91 0.52
C LYS A 239 -17.01 7.55 1.10
N THR A 240 -16.34 6.47 0.70
CA THR A 240 -16.61 5.11 1.21
C THR A 240 -16.23 4.98 2.68
N ALA A 241 -15.06 5.51 3.09
CA ALA A 241 -14.63 5.48 4.49
C ALA A 241 -15.62 6.18 5.43
N LEU A 242 -16.17 7.32 5.02
CA LEU A 242 -17.09 8.12 5.81
C LEU A 242 -18.52 7.58 5.79
N SER A 243 -19.00 7.03 4.65
CA SER A 243 -20.34 6.42 4.59
C SER A 243 -20.46 5.24 5.57
N GLY A 244 -19.37 4.50 5.80
CA GLY A 244 -19.33 3.44 6.80
C GLY A 244 -19.48 3.93 8.26
N LEU A 245 -19.23 5.21 8.56
CA LEU A 245 -19.47 5.78 9.89
C LEU A 245 -20.96 6.08 10.14
N VAL A 246 -21.70 6.38 9.07
CA VAL A 246 -23.13 6.71 9.17
C VAL A 246 -23.98 5.43 9.23
N THR A 247 -23.56 4.37 8.55
CA THR A 247 -24.32 3.11 8.43
C THR A 247 -24.24 2.22 9.66
N THR A 248 -23.25 2.39 10.54
CA THR A 248 -23.05 1.56 11.75
C THR A 248 -24.07 1.88 12.87
N LYS A 249 -24.95 2.88 12.71
CA LYS A 249 -25.91 3.32 13.74
C LYS A 249 -27.31 2.66 13.62
N SER A 250 -27.47 1.63 12.76
CA SER A 250 -28.75 0.95 12.54
C SER A 250 -28.59 -0.57 12.70
N ARG A 251 -28.15 -1.01 13.89
CA ARG A 251 -28.38 -2.37 14.41
C ARG A 251 -28.45 -2.34 15.91
#